data_1a3fcb398555e1b1faa9e1bcd3b3cd74
#
_entry.id   1a3fcb398555e1b1faa9e1bcd3b3cd74
#
_cell.length_a   1.000
_cell.length_b   1.000
_cell.length_c   1.000
_cell.angle_alpha   90.00
_cell.angle_beta   90.00
_cell.angle_gamma   90.00
#
_symmetry.space_group_name_H-M   'P 1'
#
loop_
_entity.id
_entity.type
_entity.pdbx_description
1 polymer ?
#
loop_
_entity_poly.entity_id
_entity_poly.type
_entity_poly.pdbx_seq_one_letter_code
_entity_poly.pdbx_strand_id
1 'polypeptide(L)'
;MKLREIRKLITLRNRTKEVIQTVEHSREIAKKKIPRAVWDFIDGGAGAEHAITANRDSLNKVLFQPKYLVDVSEPDTSLTIFGKPVSNPLILSPSGLATLAHPQGEIATARAANELGAVFCLSTGSGNSIEQVAEQSEGRLWFQLYLWKSQEVIDSLIQRAQYSGYEALIVTVDVPVVGKRERDLRNGMSLPVTIRPGQYLHYLSRPRWLFGIVKNPAITFGNLTDITSGDDASSIGQYVNNELNDPSKTWNDLKRIRNHWNGPLLVKGIMHPDDAKTAEGIGVDGIIVSNHGGRQFSSVPGIATVFPQIRNAVSDRVEIFYDGGIRRGEDIVKAHALGATAACSGRCWFWGLAANGEQGVTDVLEILNQETKDTLSLIGE
;
A
#
# COMPACT_ATOMS: atom_id res chain seq x y z
N MET A 1 50.40 9.82 3.03
CA MET A 1 49.54 8.65 3.19
C MET A 1 49.87 7.66 2.09
N LYS A 2 50.37 6.45 2.44
CA LYS A 2 50.85 5.47 1.46
C LYS A 2 49.69 4.78 0.78
N LEU A 3 49.75 4.55 -0.54
CA LEU A 3 48.69 3.86 -1.34
C LEU A 3 48.17 2.55 -0.70
N ARG A 4 48.97 1.89 0.15
CA ARG A 4 48.62 0.69 0.91
C ARG A 4 47.58 0.96 2.01
N GLU A 5 47.52 2.16 2.59
CA GLU A 5 46.57 2.54 3.62
C GLU A 5 45.21 2.94 3.00
N ILE A 6 45.27 3.56 1.81
CA ILE A 6 44.03 3.88 1.04
C ILE A 6 43.31 2.59 0.59
N ARG A 7 44.06 1.54 0.21
CA ARG A 7 43.48 0.22 -0.15
C ARG A 7 42.77 -0.48 1.03
N LYS A 8 43.14 -0.20 2.28
CA LYS A 8 42.44 -0.74 3.47
C LYS A 8 41.12 -0.04 3.75
N LEU A 9 40.97 1.20 3.26
CA LEU A 9 39.73 2.00 3.42
C LEU A 9 38.73 1.77 2.29
N ILE A 10 39.16 1.17 1.17
CA ILE A 10 38.31 0.94 -0.01
C ILE A 10 38.08 -0.56 -0.13
N THR A 11 36.90 -1.00 0.34
CA THR A 11 36.43 -2.35 0.06
C THR A 11 35.78 -2.36 -1.32
N LEU A 12 36.46 -2.95 -2.33
CA LEU A 12 35.87 -3.23 -3.64
C LEU A 12 34.83 -4.34 -3.46
N ARG A 13 33.56 -3.97 -3.32
CA ARG A 13 32.44 -4.91 -3.32
C ARG A 13 32.17 -5.34 -4.75
N ASN A 14 32.38 -6.61 -5.08
CA ASN A 14 31.93 -7.21 -6.34
C ASN A 14 30.38 -7.14 -6.35
N ARG A 15 29.80 -6.11 -6.99
CA ARG A 15 28.36 -5.91 -7.10
C ARG A 15 27.79 -6.75 -8.23
N THR A 16 27.31 -7.93 -7.91
CA THR A 16 26.44 -8.71 -8.81
C THR A 16 24.96 -8.33 -8.69
N LYS A 17 24.53 -7.69 -7.60
CA LYS A 17 23.17 -7.13 -7.40
C LYS A 17 23.27 -5.67 -6.95
N GLU A 18 22.42 -4.83 -7.51
CA GLU A 18 22.25 -3.43 -7.08
C GLU A 18 21.57 -3.44 -5.69
N VAL A 19 22.30 -2.94 -4.66
CA VAL A 19 21.78 -2.90 -3.28
C VAL A 19 20.92 -1.66 -3.13
N ILE A 20 19.68 -1.82 -2.70
CA ILE A 20 18.78 -0.72 -2.36
C ILE A 20 19.34 -0.03 -1.10
N GLN A 21 19.51 1.28 -1.15
CA GLN A 21 20.09 2.07 -0.06
C GLN A 21 19.08 3.00 0.60
N THR A 22 18.04 3.39 -0.13
CA THR A 22 16.94 4.23 0.33
C THR A 22 15.67 3.84 -0.41
N VAL A 23 14.52 4.21 0.13
CA VAL A 23 13.24 4.01 -0.55
C VAL A 23 13.21 4.73 -1.92
N GLU A 24 13.76 5.94 -2.02
CA GLU A 24 13.85 6.66 -3.30
C GLU A 24 14.78 5.96 -4.29
N HIS A 25 15.88 5.34 -3.83
CA HIS A 25 16.74 4.53 -4.69
C HIS A 25 15.98 3.30 -5.25
N SER A 26 15.12 2.66 -4.44
CA SER A 26 14.25 1.57 -4.94
C SER A 26 13.32 2.07 -6.05
N ARG A 27 12.78 3.28 -5.90
CA ARG A 27 11.92 3.94 -6.89
C ARG A 27 12.66 4.17 -8.21
N GLU A 28 13.91 4.66 -8.15
CA GLU A 28 14.74 4.87 -9.34
C GLU A 28 15.07 3.56 -10.07
N ILE A 29 15.39 2.50 -9.31
CA ILE A 29 15.65 1.16 -9.87
C ILE A 29 14.39 0.61 -10.52
N ALA A 30 13.24 0.68 -9.85
CA ALA A 30 11.95 0.23 -10.37
C ALA A 30 11.63 0.90 -11.72
N LYS A 31 11.78 2.22 -11.80
CA LYS A 31 11.57 3.00 -13.04
C LYS A 31 12.41 2.51 -14.22
N LYS A 32 13.63 2.01 -13.95
CA LYS A 32 14.53 1.47 -14.98
C LYS A 32 14.17 0.03 -15.36
N LYS A 33 13.58 -0.77 -14.47
CA LYS A 33 13.35 -2.22 -14.65
C LYS A 33 12.02 -2.56 -15.29
N ILE A 34 10.95 -1.78 -15.02
CA ILE A 34 9.61 -2.06 -15.52
C ILE A 34 9.23 -1.15 -16.70
N PRO A 35 8.24 -1.53 -17.54
CA PRO A 35 7.75 -0.68 -18.62
C PRO A 35 7.13 0.62 -18.11
N ARG A 36 7.20 1.68 -18.93
CA ARG A 36 6.69 3.00 -18.55
C ARG A 36 5.22 2.98 -18.15
N ALA A 37 4.40 2.22 -18.85
CA ALA A 37 2.98 2.14 -18.53
C ALA A 37 2.75 1.55 -17.11
N VAL A 38 3.47 0.48 -16.76
CA VAL A 38 3.44 -0.11 -15.41
C VAL A 38 4.01 0.85 -14.37
N TRP A 39 5.12 1.52 -14.71
CA TRP A 39 5.70 2.55 -13.85
C TRP A 39 4.70 3.67 -13.54
N ASP A 40 4.10 4.26 -14.58
CA ASP A 40 3.15 5.36 -14.43
C ASP A 40 1.90 4.94 -13.66
N PHE A 41 1.45 3.67 -13.81
CA PHE A 41 0.38 3.09 -13.02
C PHE A 41 0.73 3.03 -11.51
N ILE A 42 1.94 2.62 -11.15
CA ILE A 42 2.38 2.49 -9.76
C ILE A 42 2.65 3.87 -9.15
N ASP A 43 3.39 4.72 -9.84
CA ASP A 43 3.93 5.98 -9.33
C ASP A 43 2.93 7.15 -9.44
N GLY A 44 2.04 7.10 -10.44
CA GLY A 44 1.13 8.19 -10.80
C GLY A 44 -0.02 8.42 -9.83
N GLY A 45 -0.74 9.51 -10.07
CA GLY A 45 -1.92 9.96 -9.34
C GLY A 45 -3.04 10.46 -10.25
N ALA A 46 -4.08 11.02 -9.64
CA ALA A 46 -5.22 11.59 -10.33
C ALA A 46 -4.99 13.03 -10.79
N GLY A 47 -5.55 13.40 -11.93
CA GLY A 47 -5.49 14.75 -12.51
C GLY A 47 -4.06 15.26 -12.62
N ALA A 48 -3.82 16.48 -12.13
CA ALA A 48 -2.50 17.11 -12.11
C ALA A 48 -1.59 16.63 -10.95
N GLU A 49 -1.98 15.61 -10.18
CA GLU A 49 -1.20 14.98 -9.10
C GLU A 49 -0.90 15.90 -7.89
N HIS A 50 -1.65 16.99 -7.72
CA HIS A 50 -1.46 17.91 -6.59
C HIS A 50 -1.59 17.22 -5.23
N ALA A 51 -2.48 16.24 -5.06
CA ALA A 51 -2.64 15.52 -3.81
C ALA A 51 -1.40 14.68 -3.44
N ILE A 52 -0.63 14.18 -4.42
CA ILE A 52 0.66 13.50 -4.15
C ILE A 52 1.64 14.48 -3.50
N THR A 53 1.79 15.66 -4.10
CA THR A 53 2.65 16.74 -3.59
C THR A 53 2.14 17.21 -2.22
N ALA A 54 0.84 17.47 -2.08
CA ALA A 54 0.23 17.91 -0.83
C ALA A 54 0.47 16.93 0.34
N ASN A 55 0.43 15.62 0.08
CA ASN A 55 0.77 14.60 1.09
C ASN A 55 2.20 14.76 1.59
N ARG A 56 3.17 14.97 0.72
CA ARG A 56 4.57 15.18 1.12
C ARG A 56 4.77 16.51 1.82
N ASP A 57 4.22 17.59 1.29
CA ASP A 57 4.36 18.94 1.82
C ASP A 57 3.74 19.05 3.22
N SER A 58 2.61 18.38 3.45
CA SER A 58 1.97 18.38 4.77
C SER A 58 2.81 17.65 5.83
N LEU A 59 3.42 16.51 5.49
CA LEU A 59 4.34 15.79 6.37
C LEU A 59 5.64 16.58 6.63
N ASN A 60 6.16 17.27 5.61
CA ASN A 60 7.37 18.08 5.75
C ASN A 60 7.19 19.27 6.70
N LYS A 61 5.95 19.69 6.99
CA LYS A 61 5.63 20.74 7.96
C LYS A 61 5.61 20.24 9.40
N VAL A 62 5.54 18.93 9.61
CA VAL A 62 5.65 18.33 10.96
C VAL A 62 7.12 18.28 11.32
N LEU A 63 7.52 19.01 12.34
CA LEU A 63 8.91 19.14 12.80
C LEU A 63 9.03 18.68 14.25
N PHE A 64 10.13 18.02 14.57
CA PHE A 64 10.46 17.60 15.92
C PHE A 64 11.27 18.65 16.67
N GLN A 65 11.15 18.68 17.99
CA GLN A 65 12.05 19.40 18.89
C GLN A 65 12.85 18.37 19.69
N PRO A 66 14.11 18.08 19.29
CA PRO A 66 14.89 17.03 19.92
C PRO A 66 15.21 17.30 21.39
N LYS A 67 15.19 16.25 22.21
CA LYS A 67 15.76 16.24 23.56
C LYS A 67 17.13 15.57 23.51
N TYR A 68 18.09 16.09 24.21
CA TYR A 68 19.45 15.56 24.22
C TYR A 68 19.83 15.02 25.59
N LEU A 69 20.85 14.15 25.64
CA LEU A 69 21.33 13.46 26.84
C LEU A 69 20.26 12.56 27.49
N VAL A 70 19.41 11.98 26.65
CA VAL A 70 18.48 10.90 27.00
C VAL A 70 19.11 9.59 26.58
N ASP A 71 18.92 8.52 27.36
CA ASP A 71 19.35 7.17 26.95
C ASP A 71 18.45 6.65 25.83
N VAL A 72 19.02 6.50 24.65
CA VAL A 72 18.36 6.04 23.44
C VAL A 72 19.08 4.82 22.85
N SER A 73 19.73 4.02 23.70
CA SER A 73 20.47 2.82 23.28
C SER A 73 19.59 1.74 22.69
N GLU A 74 18.31 1.68 23.08
CA GLU A 74 17.33 0.70 22.63
C GLU A 74 15.99 1.36 22.24
N PRO A 75 15.91 2.04 21.08
CA PRO A 75 14.68 2.70 20.62
C PRO A 75 13.59 1.67 20.32
N ASP A 76 12.42 1.80 20.93
CA ASP A 76 11.29 0.90 20.75
C ASP A 76 10.41 1.32 19.57
N THR A 77 10.32 0.48 18.54
CA THR A 77 9.43 0.65 17.39
C THR A 77 8.23 -0.29 17.42
N SER A 78 8.07 -1.05 18.50
CA SER A 78 6.95 -1.98 18.64
C SER A 78 5.62 -1.23 18.80
N LEU A 79 4.56 -1.79 18.23
CA LEU A 79 3.21 -1.28 18.33
C LEU A 79 2.25 -2.38 18.74
N THR A 80 1.10 -1.98 19.27
CA THR A 80 -0.03 -2.88 19.48
C THR A 80 -1.17 -2.45 18.57
N ILE A 81 -1.68 -3.36 17.75
CA ILE A 81 -2.78 -3.11 16.82
C ILE A 81 -3.85 -4.19 17.07
N PHE A 82 -5.06 -3.76 17.42
CA PHE A 82 -6.18 -4.62 17.80
C PHE A 82 -5.78 -5.65 18.88
N GLY A 83 -5.04 -5.16 19.91
CA GLY A 83 -4.59 -5.97 21.04
C GLY A 83 -3.46 -6.96 20.73
N LYS A 84 -2.90 -6.95 19.53
CA LYS A 84 -1.79 -7.83 19.13
C LYS A 84 -0.51 -7.04 18.83
N PRO A 85 0.67 -7.55 19.23
CA PRO A 85 1.93 -6.88 18.98
C PRO A 85 2.30 -6.90 17.48
N VAL A 86 2.97 -5.82 17.03
CA VAL A 86 3.54 -5.66 15.71
C VAL A 86 4.97 -5.15 15.87
N SER A 87 5.93 -5.85 15.29
CA SER A 87 7.35 -5.53 15.43
C SER A 87 7.81 -4.44 14.44
N ASN A 88 7.09 -4.26 13.33
CA ASN A 88 7.39 -3.25 12.32
C ASN A 88 6.29 -2.18 12.32
N PRO A 89 6.62 -0.90 12.51
CA PRO A 89 5.64 0.18 12.66
C PRO A 89 4.91 0.56 11.35
N LEU A 90 5.12 -0.20 10.27
CA LEU A 90 4.54 0.05 8.97
C LEU A 90 3.53 -1.03 8.56
N ILE A 91 2.37 -0.58 8.09
CA ILE A 91 1.37 -1.42 7.44
C ILE A 91 1.52 -1.26 5.91
N LEU A 92 1.60 -2.37 5.19
CA LEU A 92 1.67 -2.36 3.73
C LEU A 92 0.24 -2.16 3.19
N SER A 93 -0.05 -0.91 2.73
CA SER A 93 -1.38 -0.53 2.23
C SER A 93 -1.82 -1.39 1.04
N PRO A 94 -3.12 -1.67 0.91
CA PRO A 94 -3.63 -2.45 -0.21
C PRO A 94 -3.35 -1.76 -1.54
N SER A 95 -2.77 -2.50 -2.47
CA SER A 95 -2.50 -2.04 -3.83
C SER A 95 -2.78 -3.19 -4.80
N GLY A 96 -3.56 -2.93 -5.83
CA GLY A 96 -3.95 -3.94 -6.80
C GLY A 96 -2.87 -4.21 -7.85
N LEU A 97 -2.96 -5.39 -8.48
CA LEU A 97 -2.16 -5.79 -9.63
C LEU A 97 -0.63 -5.73 -9.38
N ALA A 98 -0.17 -6.18 -8.20
CA ALA A 98 1.27 -6.21 -7.92
C ALA A 98 2.02 -7.20 -8.85
N THR A 99 1.33 -8.17 -9.42
CA THR A 99 1.85 -9.05 -10.45
C THR A 99 2.32 -8.32 -11.72
N LEU A 100 1.84 -7.10 -11.99
CA LEU A 100 2.38 -6.23 -13.05
C LEU A 100 3.83 -5.79 -12.78
N ALA A 101 4.20 -5.61 -11.52
CA ALA A 101 5.54 -5.20 -11.15
C ALA A 101 6.51 -6.39 -11.13
N HIS A 102 6.05 -7.52 -10.57
CA HIS A 102 6.83 -8.75 -10.42
C HIS A 102 5.92 -9.98 -10.43
N PRO A 103 6.31 -11.08 -11.06
CA PRO A 103 5.45 -12.27 -11.22
C PRO A 103 4.91 -12.87 -9.93
N GLN A 104 5.65 -12.76 -8.82
CA GLN A 104 5.20 -13.25 -7.50
C GLN A 104 4.27 -12.26 -6.77
N GLY A 105 4.17 -11.01 -7.24
CA GLY A 105 3.22 -9.99 -6.81
C GLY A 105 2.99 -9.92 -5.31
N GLU A 106 1.75 -10.10 -4.92
CA GLU A 106 1.28 -9.98 -3.54
C GLU A 106 1.84 -11.07 -2.62
N ILE A 107 2.12 -12.29 -3.15
CA ILE A 107 2.71 -13.40 -2.38
C ILE A 107 4.10 -13.03 -1.87
N ALA A 108 4.98 -12.54 -2.77
CA ALA A 108 6.31 -12.07 -2.38
C ALA A 108 6.24 -10.94 -1.34
N THR A 109 5.28 -10.04 -1.51
CA THR A 109 5.08 -8.91 -0.60
C THR A 109 4.60 -9.38 0.78
N ALA A 110 3.67 -10.33 0.83
CA ALA A 110 3.17 -10.90 2.08
C ALA A 110 4.25 -11.65 2.86
N ARG A 111 5.11 -12.41 2.16
CA ARG A 111 6.25 -13.11 2.78
C ARG A 111 7.26 -12.14 3.38
N ALA A 112 7.67 -11.12 2.64
CA ALA A 112 8.59 -10.10 3.14
C ALA A 112 7.99 -9.34 4.35
N ALA A 113 6.69 -9.04 4.33
CA ALA A 113 5.99 -8.43 5.45
C ALA A 113 6.00 -9.35 6.68
N ASN A 114 5.72 -10.65 6.50
CA ASN A 114 5.75 -11.64 7.58
C ASN A 114 7.15 -11.76 8.21
N GLU A 115 8.19 -11.87 7.38
CA GLU A 115 9.58 -11.98 7.84
C GLU A 115 9.99 -10.82 8.77
N LEU A 116 9.49 -9.62 8.50
CA LEU A 116 9.82 -8.41 9.27
C LEU A 116 8.73 -8.00 10.27
N GLY A 117 7.73 -8.85 10.50
CA GLY A 117 6.66 -8.60 11.48
C GLY A 117 5.76 -7.40 11.15
N ALA A 118 5.60 -7.09 9.85
CA ALA A 118 4.69 -6.07 9.36
C ALA A 118 3.33 -6.66 8.98
N VAL A 119 2.29 -5.81 8.96
CA VAL A 119 0.96 -6.19 8.48
C VAL A 119 0.87 -6.00 6.97
N PHE A 120 0.40 -7.03 6.24
CA PHE A 120 0.13 -6.92 4.81
C PHE A 120 -1.37 -6.84 4.52
N CYS A 121 -1.77 -5.83 3.72
CA CYS A 121 -3.16 -5.66 3.29
C CYS A 121 -3.31 -6.11 1.84
N LEU A 122 -4.02 -7.22 1.62
CA LEU A 122 -4.35 -7.70 0.29
C LEU A 122 -5.50 -6.89 -0.30
N SER A 123 -5.35 -6.41 -1.53
CA SER A 123 -6.40 -5.71 -2.25
C SER A 123 -7.40 -6.67 -2.91
N THR A 124 -8.68 -6.29 -3.00
CA THR A 124 -9.64 -6.97 -3.88
C THR A 124 -9.12 -7.06 -5.32
N GLY A 125 -8.42 -6.02 -5.78
CA GLY A 125 -7.84 -5.95 -7.12
C GLY A 125 -6.46 -6.60 -7.25
N SER A 126 -6.12 -7.57 -6.40
CA SER A 126 -4.84 -8.28 -6.45
C SER A 126 -4.76 -9.28 -7.62
N GLY A 127 -3.54 -9.53 -8.08
CA GLY A 127 -3.27 -10.58 -9.10
C GLY A 127 -3.30 -11.98 -8.51
N ASN A 128 -2.96 -12.13 -7.23
CA ASN A 128 -3.07 -13.37 -6.48
C ASN A 128 -4.39 -13.41 -5.69
N SER A 129 -4.99 -14.58 -5.53
CA SER A 129 -6.24 -14.71 -4.77
C SER A 129 -6.03 -14.63 -3.26
N ILE A 130 -7.14 -14.43 -2.52
CA ILE A 130 -7.20 -14.47 -1.05
C ILE A 130 -6.53 -15.74 -0.52
N GLU A 131 -6.90 -16.89 -1.10
CA GLU A 131 -6.44 -18.21 -0.68
C GLU A 131 -4.95 -18.38 -0.98
N GLN A 132 -4.51 -18.04 -2.20
CA GLN A 132 -3.11 -18.18 -2.62
C GLN A 132 -2.15 -17.40 -1.73
N VAL A 133 -2.55 -16.20 -1.30
CA VAL A 133 -1.71 -15.38 -0.41
C VAL A 133 -1.71 -15.96 1.00
N ALA A 134 -2.86 -16.40 1.52
CA ALA A 134 -2.96 -16.98 2.85
C ALA A 134 -2.19 -18.31 2.97
N GLU A 135 -2.24 -19.16 1.96
CA GLU A 135 -1.50 -20.44 1.92
C GLU A 135 0.02 -20.26 1.89
N GLN A 136 0.50 -19.13 1.39
CA GLN A 136 1.93 -18.88 1.17
C GLN A 136 2.54 -17.83 2.12
N SER A 137 1.79 -17.36 3.11
CA SER A 137 2.26 -16.42 4.13
C SER A 137 1.63 -16.72 5.48
N GLU A 138 2.44 -16.84 6.52
CA GLU A 138 2.02 -17.09 7.91
C GLU A 138 1.84 -15.80 8.71
N GLY A 139 1.99 -14.63 8.07
CA GLY A 139 1.94 -13.32 8.72
C GLY A 139 0.54 -12.78 9.00
N ARG A 140 0.50 -11.57 9.55
CA ARG A 140 -0.76 -10.84 9.78
C ARG A 140 -1.29 -10.32 8.45
N LEU A 141 -2.41 -10.90 8.00
CA LEU A 141 -3.06 -10.55 6.74
C LEU A 141 -4.36 -9.80 7.00
N TRP A 142 -4.54 -8.66 6.34
CA TRP A 142 -5.78 -7.92 6.29
C TRP A 142 -6.31 -7.93 4.86
N PHE A 143 -7.64 -7.94 4.69
CA PHE A 143 -8.25 -7.93 3.36
C PHE A 143 -8.94 -6.59 3.08
N GLN A 144 -8.67 -6.00 1.92
CA GLN A 144 -9.32 -4.77 1.49
C GLN A 144 -10.44 -5.07 0.49
N LEU A 145 -11.63 -4.57 0.80
CA LEU A 145 -12.87 -4.73 0.05
C LEU A 145 -13.32 -3.39 -0.54
N TYR A 146 -13.73 -3.40 -1.81
CA TYR A 146 -14.54 -2.33 -2.40
C TYR A 146 -16.02 -2.62 -2.27
N LEU A 147 -16.85 -1.56 -2.33
CA LEU A 147 -18.31 -1.66 -2.32
C LEU A 147 -18.84 -1.94 -3.75
N TRP A 148 -18.78 -3.20 -4.15
CA TRP A 148 -19.27 -3.66 -5.46
C TRP A 148 -20.77 -3.44 -5.62
N LYS A 149 -21.26 -3.38 -6.88
CA LYS A 149 -22.70 -3.36 -7.17
C LYS A 149 -23.37 -4.65 -6.72
N SER A 150 -22.81 -5.81 -7.09
CA SER A 150 -23.31 -7.11 -6.66
C SER A 150 -23.01 -7.37 -5.20
N GLN A 151 -24.08 -7.67 -4.46
CA GLN A 151 -23.98 -8.03 -3.05
C GLN A 151 -23.39 -9.44 -2.88
N GLU A 152 -23.73 -10.35 -3.79
CA GLU A 152 -23.21 -11.72 -3.78
C GLU A 152 -21.67 -11.72 -3.88
N VAL A 153 -21.09 -10.81 -4.67
CA VAL A 153 -19.64 -10.64 -4.77
C VAL A 153 -19.05 -10.15 -3.44
N ILE A 154 -19.68 -9.17 -2.80
CA ILE A 154 -19.27 -8.66 -1.49
C ILE A 154 -19.27 -9.79 -0.46
N ASP A 155 -20.39 -10.52 -0.36
CA ASP A 155 -20.58 -11.58 0.62
C ASP A 155 -19.60 -12.75 0.38
N SER A 156 -19.39 -13.14 -0.88
CA SER A 156 -18.41 -14.16 -1.27
C SER A 156 -16.98 -13.77 -0.85
N LEU A 157 -16.56 -12.52 -1.15
CA LEU A 157 -15.22 -12.05 -0.80
C LEU A 157 -14.99 -11.99 0.72
N ILE A 158 -16.01 -11.55 1.48
CA ILE A 158 -15.98 -11.54 2.95
C ILE A 158 -15.82 -12.96 3.49
N GLN A 159 -16.65 -13.89 2.99
CA GLN A 159 -16.60 -15.29 3.42
C GLN A 159 -15.26 -15.94 3.13
N ARG A 160 -14.70 -15.74 1.93
CA ARG A 160 -13.39 -16.26 1.54
C ARG A 160 -12.27 -15.70 2.42
N ALA A 161 -12.29 -14.41 2.72
CA ALA A 161 -11.33 -13.79 3.62
C ALA A 161 -11.41 -14.37 5.05
N GLN A 162 -12.63 -14.62 5.56
CA GLN A 162 -12.84 -15.26 6.87
C GLN A 162 -12.28 -16.70 6.89
N TYR A 163 -12.62 -17.51 5.89
CA TYR A 163 -12.15 -18.90 5.81
C TYR A 163 -10.63 -19.00 5.64
N SER A 164 -10.03 -18.04 4.94
CA SER A 164 -8.58 -18.00 4.75
C SER A 164 -7.83 -17.37 5.93
N GLY A 165 -8.52 -17.01 7.03
CA GLY A 165 -7.89 -16.55 8.27
C GLY A 165 -7.40 -15.10 8.24
N TYR A 166 -7.92 -14.25 7.35
CA TYR A 166 -7.60 -12.82 7.38
C TYR A 166 -8.10 -12.21 8.68
N GLU A 167 -7.21 -11.44 9.33
CA GLU A 167 -7.45 -10.92 10.67
C GLU A 167 -8.44 -9.75 10.69
N ALA A 168 -8.35 -8.85 9.70
CA ALA A 168 -9.16 -7.64 9.62
C ALA A 168 -9.69 -7.40 8.20
N LEU A 169 -10.83 -6.72 8.12
CA LEU A 169 -11.45 -6.28 6.87
C LEU A 169 -11.35 -4.75 6.75
N ILE A 170 -10.87 -4.27 5.60
CA ILE A 170 -10.77 -2.85 5.28
C ILE A 170 -11.78 -2.52 4.19
N VAL A 171 -12.80 -1.75 4.49
CA VAL A 171 -13.76 -1.25 3.48
C VAL A 171 -13.27 0.09 2.94
N THR A 172 -12.98 0.15 1.64
CA THR A 172 -12.51 1.37 0.97
C THR A 172 -13.70 2.15 0.42
N VAL A 173 -13.85 3.41 0.86
CA VAL A 173 -15.03 4.24 0.57
C VAL A 173 -14.77 5.45 -0.34
N ASP A 174 -13.52 5.74 -0.65
CA ASP A 174 -13.10 6.91 -1.44
C ASP A 174 -13.10 6.65 -2.97
N VAL A 175 -13.84 5.62 -3.42
CA VAL A 175 -13.91 5.20 -4.83
C VAL A 175 -15.36 5.10 -5.33
N PRO A 176 -16.22 6.13 -5.15
CA PRO A 176 -17.56 6.11 -5.75
C PRO A 176 -17.48 6.11 -7.28
N VAL A 177 -16.43 6.70 -7.82
CA VAL A 177 -16.04 6.66 -9.25
C VAL A 177 -14.53 6.50 -9.36
N VAL A 178 -14.05 5.96 -10.48
CA VAL A 178 -12.59 5.82 -10.70
C VAL A 178 -11.95 7.18 -10.93
N GLY A 179 -10.93 7.51 -10.15
CA GLY A 179 -10.13 8.72 -10.31
C GLY A 179 -9.47 8.79 -11.70
N LYS A 180 -9.57 9.94 -12.36
CA LYS A 180 -8.96 10.15 -13.69
C LYS A 180 -7.44 10.21 -13.59
N ARG A 181 -6.74 9.11 -13.88
CA ARG A 181 -5.29 9.02 -13.90
C ARG A 181 -4.77 9.30 -15.29
N GLU A 182 -4.28 10.52 -15.52
CA GLU A 182 -3.91 10.96 -16.88
C GLU A 182 -2.69 10.23 -17.44
N ARG A 183 -1.75 9.79 -16.59
CA ARG A 183 -0.61 8.97 -17.05
C ARG A 183 -1.10 7.63 -17.56
N ASP A 184 -2.05 6.99 -16.88
CA ASP A 184 -2.62 5.70 -17.28
C ASP A 184 -3.35 5.83 -18.63
N LEU A 185 -4.17 6.87 -18.80
CA LEU A 185 -4.86 7.14 -20.06
C LEU A 185 -3.88 7.36 -21.23
N ARG A 186 -2.80 8.11 -21.00
CA ARG A 186 -1.75 8.33 -22.02
C ARG A 186 -1.03 7.05 -22.42
N ASN A 187 -0.85 6.13 -21.48
CA ASN A 187 -0.12 4.88 -21.67
C ASN A 187 -1.01 3.67 -22.02
N GLY A 188 -2.33 3.86 -22.14
CA GLY A 188 -3.27 2.77 -22.45
C GLY A 188 -3.47 1.76 -21.31
N MET A 189 -3.13 2.13 -20.06
CA MET A 189 -3.40 1.35 -18.86
C MET A 189 -4.86 1.52 -18.43
N SER A 190 -5.78 1.27 -19.35
CA SER A 190 -7.21 1.10 -19.10
C SER A 190 -7.52 -0.40 -18.99
N LEU A 191 -8.67 -0.75 -18.44
CA LEU A 191 -9.16 -2.13 -18.48
C LEU A 191 -10.22 -2.26 -19.61
N PRO A 192 -9.99 -3.10 -20.63
CA PRO A 192 -8.77 -3.89 -20.88
C PRO A 192 -7.56 -3.03 -21.30
N VAL A 193 -6.35 -3.54 -21.01
CA VAL A 193 -5.09 -2.85 -21.33
C VAL A 193 -4.92 -2.76 -22.85
N THR A 194 -4.66 -1.54 -23.35
CA THR A 194 -4.46 -1.29 -24.79
C THR A 194 -3.01 -0.90 -25.05
N ILE A 195 -2.23 -1.76 -25.71
CA ILE A 195 -0.84 -1.47 -26.08
C ILE A 195 -0.82 -0.79 -27.44
N ARG A 196 -0.32 0.45 -27.51
CA ARG A 196 -0.17 1.20 -28.75
C ARG A 196 1.12 0.79 -29.50
N PRO A 197 1.15 0.82 -30.84
CA PRO A 197 2.32 0.38 -31.62
C PRO A 197 3.65 1.00 -31.19
N GLY A 198 3.70 2.30 -30.87
CA GLY A 198 4.91 2.98 -30.40
C GLY A 198 5.43 2.54 -29.02
N GLN A 199 4.66 1.76 -28.28
CA GLN A 199 5.04 1.26 -26.96
C GLN A 199 5.77 -0.09 -27.02
N TYR A 200 5.65 -0.86 -28.12
CA TYR A 200 6.25 -2.19 -28.24
C TYR A 200 7.76 -2.18 -27.97
N LEU A 201 8.50 -1.22 -28.55
CA LEU A 201 9.95 -1.10 -28.34
C LEU A 201 10.29 -0.88 -26.87
N HIS A 202 9.45 -0.16 -26.13
CA HIS A 202 9.67 0.07 -24.70
C HIS A 202 9.45 -1.19 -23.88
N TYR A 203 8.44 -2.00 -24.19
CA TYR A 203 8.25 -3.31 -23.56
C TYR A 203 9.40 -4.27 -23.88
N LEU A 204 9.83 -4.33 -25.14
CA LEU A 204 10.99 -5.14 -25.58
C LEU A 204 12.31 -4.70 -24.91
N SER A 205 12.45 -3.43 -24.55
CA SER A 205 13.62 -2.93 -23.81
C SER A 205 13.69 -3.38 -22.37
N ARG A 206 12.68 -4.13 -21.87
CA ARG A 206 12.58 -4.68 -20.50
C ARG A 206 12.52 -6.21 -20.51
N PRO A 207 13.57 -6.91 -21.05
CA PRO A 207 13.49 -8.35 -21.32
C PRO A 207 13.25 -9.20 -20.07
N ARG A 208 13.80 -8.82 -18.92
CA ARG A 208 13.59 -9.54 -17.65
C ARG A 208 12.14 -9.45 -17.18
N TRP A 209 11.53 -8.28 -17.28
CA TRP A 209 10.13 -8.07 -16.95
C TRP A 209 9.23 -8.85 -17.91
N LEU A 210 9.47 -8.74 -19.23
CA LEU A 210 8.71 -9.44 -20.25
C LEU A 210 8.77 -10.97 -20.07
N PHE A 211 9.97 -11.50 -19.81
CA PHE A 211 10.14 -12.94 -19.55
C PHE A 211 9.38 -13.39 -18.30
N GLY A 212 9.39 -12.58 -17.24
CA GLY A 212 8.63 -12.84 -16.02
C GLY A 212 7.12 -12.93 -16.27
N ILE A 213 6.56 -11.98 -17.03
CA ILE A 213 5.13 -11.95 -17.39
C ILE A 213 4.76 -13.14 -18.31
N VAL A 214 5.59 -13.45 -19.32
CA VAL A 214 5.32 -14.57 -20.23
C VAL A 214 5.34 -15.92 -19.50
N LYS A 215 6.26 -16.06 -18.55
CA LYS A 215 6.39 -17.30 -17.75
C LYS A 215 5.27 -17.47 -16.70
N ASN A 216 4.68 -16.35 -16.29
CA ASN A 216 3.62 -16.33 -15.27
C ASN A 216 2.53 -15.34 -15.72
N PRO A 217 1.63 -15.77 -16.64
CA PRO A 217 0.69 -14.86 -17.33
C PRO A 217 -0.45 -14.33 -16.46
N ALA A 218 -0.38 -14.49 -15.14
CA ALA A 218 -1.40 -14.04 -14.18
C ALA A 218 -1.48 -12.50 -14.05
N ILE A 219 -1.65 -11.79 -15.18
CA ILE A 219 -2.18 -10.43 -15.19
C ILE A 219 -3.70 -10.56 -15.16
N THR A 220 -4.23 -10.97 -14.03
CA THR A 220 -5.65 -11.15 -13.80
C THR A 220 -6.01 -10.60 -12.42
N PHE A 221 -7.29 -10.48 -12.16
CA PHE A 221 -7.81 -10.22 -10.81
C PHE A 221 -8.07 -11.57 -10.14
N GLY A 222 -7.10 -12.09 -9.40
CA GLY A 222 -7.13 -13.42 -8.83
C GLY A 222 -8.35 -13.72 -7.93
N ASN A 223 -8.95 -12.68 -7.35
CA ASN A 223 -10.15 -12.81 -6.53
C ASN A 223 -11.45 -12.92 -7.33
N LEU A 224 -11.44 -12.66 -8.63
CA LEU A 224 -12.64 -12.56 -9.48
C LEU A 224 -12.73 -13.63 -10.54
N THR A 225 -11.75 -14.51 -10.67
CA THR A 225 -11.71 -15.58 -11.68
C THR A 225 -12.91 -16.50 -11.60
N ASP A 226 -13.35 -16.81 -10.39
CA ASP A 226 -14.50 -17.72 -10.16
C ASP A 226 -15.87 -17.04 -10.31
N ILE A 227 -15.88 -15.69 -10.38
CA ILE A 227 -17.11 -14.88 -10.42
C ILE A 227 -17.49 -14.51 -11.85
N THR A 228 -16.49 -14.47 -12.74
CA THR A 228 -16.69 -14.10 -14.14
C THR A 228 -16.89 -15.34 -15.01
N SER A 229 -17.83 -15.30 -15.92
CA SER A 229 -18.11 -16.39 -16.87
C SER A 229 -17.04 -16.57 -17.98
N GLY A 230 -15.89 -15.89 -17.87
CA GLY A 230 -14.78 -15.95 -18.82
C GLY A 230 -13.43 -15.89 -18.12
N ASP A 231 -12.54 -16.82 -18.47
CA ASP A 231 -11.18 -16.94 -17.91
C ASP A 231 -10.19 -15.90 -18.50
N ASP A 232 -10.61 -15.09 -19.46
CA ASP A 232 -9.71 -14.12 -20.09
C ASP A 232 -9.66 -12.78 -19.35
N ALA A 233 -8.46 -12.21 -19.26
CA ALA A 233 -8.21 -10.94 -18.58
C ALA A 233 -9.03 -9.74 -19.14
N SER A 234 -9.51 -9.81 -20.37
CA SER A 234 -10.34 -8.77 -21.00
C SER A 234 -11.76 -8.80 -20.44
N SER A 235 -12.38 -9.97 -20.34
CA SER A 235 -13.71 -10.16 -19.76
C SER A 235 -13.75 -9.76 -18.29
N ILE A 236 -12.73 -10.16 -17.52
CA ILE A 236 -12.57 -9.77 -16.11
C ILE A 236 -12.37 -8.25 -16.00
N GLY A 237 -11.56 -7.65 -16.85
CA GLY A 237 -11.35 -6.20 -16.86
C GLY A 237 -12.61 -5.41 -17.19
N GLN A 238 -13.45 -5.87 -18.13
CA GLN A 238 -14.75 -5.26 -18.42
C GLN A 238 -15.72 -5.41 -17.25
N TYR A 239 -15.76 -6.58 -16.62
CA TYR A 239 -16.57 -6.81 -15.43
C TYR A 239 -16.19 -5.84 -14.30
N VAL A 240 -14.88 -5.72 -14.02
CA VAL A 240 -14.38 -4.79 -13.00
C VAL A 240 -14.80 -3.34 -13.31
N ASN A 241 -14.66 -2.88 -14.55
CA ASN A 241 -15.08 -1.53 -14.93
C ASN A 241 -16.57 -1.28 -14.73
N ASN A 242 -17.40 -2.30 -14.95
CA ASN A 242 -18.87 -2.16 -14.88
C ASN A 242 -19.41 -2.32 -13.47
N GLU A 243 -18.79 -3.16 -12.65
CA GLU A 243 -19.32 -3.62 -11.36
C GLU A 243 -18.61 -3.07 -10.14
N LEU A 244 -17.31 -2.65 -10.28
CA LEU A 244 -16.49 -2.22 -9.13
C LEU A 244 -17.06 -1.00 -8.42
N ASN A 245 -17.62 -0.04 -9.17
CA ASN A 245 -18.01 1.24 -8.63
C ASN A 245 -19.53 1.37 -8.62
N ASP A 246 -20.08 1.57 -7.43
CA ASP A 246 -21.49 1.87 -7.23
C ASP A 246 -21.63 3.19 -6.45
N PRO A 247 -21.94 4.32 -7.14
CA PRO A 247 -22.06 5.60 -6.47
C PRO A 247 -23.30 5.70 -5.58
N SER A 248 -24.19 4.70 -5.57
CA SER A 248 -25.37 4.65 -4.71
C SER A 248 -25.08 4.08 -3.30
N LYS A 249 -23.88 3.53 -3.08
CA LYS A 249 -23.49 2.97 -1.78
C LYS A 249 -23.44 4.03 -0.69
N THR A 250 -23.85 3.63 0.50
CA THR A 250 -24.01 4.51 1.65
C THR A 250 -23.47 3.87 2.92
N TRP A 251 -23.55 4.58 4.03
CA TRP A 251 -23.21 4.06 5.37
C TRP A 251 -24.04 2.83 5.77
N ASN A 252 -25.24 2.64 5.20
CA ASN A 252 -26.04 1.44 5.44
C ASN A 252 -25.37 0.18 4.88
N ASP A 253 -24.64 0.29 3.78
CA ASP A 253 -23.89 -0.83 3.22
C ASP A 253 -22.73 -1.21 4.13
N LEU A 254 -22.01 -0.23 4.71
CA LEU A 254 -20.97 -0.49 5.70
C LEU A 254 -21.55 -1.17 6.96
N LYS A 255 -22.72 -0.70 7.45
CA LYS A 255 -23.41 -1.31 8.60
C LYS A 255 -23.78 -2.77 8.32
N ARG A 256 -24.19 -3.08 7.08
CA ARG A 256 -24.46 -4.48 6.69
C ARG A 256 -23.18 -5.31 6.70
N ILE A 257 -22.09 -4.80 6.19
CA ILE A 257 -20.79 -5.48 6.22
C ILE A 257 -20.36 -5.74 7.68
N ARG A 258 -20.53 -4.77 8.59
CA ARG A 258 -20.25 -4.96 10.02
C ARG A 258 -20.99 -6.17 10.60
N ASN A 259 -22.23 -6.41 10.20
CA ASN A 259 -23.02 -7.54 10.67
C ASN A 259 -22.57 -8.91 10.11
N HIS A 260 -21.79 -8.93 9.01
CA HIS A 260 -21.30 -10.16 8.37
C HIS A 260 -19.83 -10.45 8.71
N TRP A 261 -19.07 -9.46 9.20
CA TRP A 261 -17.66 -9.62 9.56
C TRP A 261 -17.49 -9.61 11.07
N ASN A 262 -16.89 -10.67 11.63
CA ASN A 262 -16.74 -10.84 13.09
C ASN A 262 -15.45 -10.28 13.65
N GLY A 263 -14.44 -10.06 12.82
CA GLY A 263 -13.12 -9.51 13.20
C GLY A 263 -13.09 -7.98 13.23
N PRO A 264 -11.91 -7.38 13.44
CA PRO A 264 -11.73 -5.94 13.29
C PRO A 264 -12.16 -5.45 11.91
N LEU A 265 -13.01 -4.41 11.89
CA LEU A 265 -13.49 -3.74 10.68
C LEU A 265 -12.90 -2.34 10.61
N LEU A 266 -12.24 -2.03 9.50
CA LEU A 266 -11.70 -0.70 9.24
C LEU A 266 -12.41 -0.05 8.06
N VAL A 267 -12.51 1.28 8.09
CA VAL A 267 -12.92 2.07 6.93
C VAL A 267 -11.73 2.90 6.41
N LYS A 268 -11.47 2.85 5.11
CA LYS A 268 -10.35 3.53 4.45
C LYS A 268 -10.84 4.59 3.47
N GLY A 269 -10.18 5.76 3.49
CA GLY A 269 -10.53 6.88 2.60
C GLY A 269 -11.24 8.02 3.32
N ILE A 270 -11.22 8.01 4.64
CA ILE A 270 -11.85 9.06 5.46
C ILE A 270 -10.97 10.31 5.48
N MET A 271 -11.58 11.46 5.12
CA MET A 271 -10.95 12.78 5.05
C MET A 271 -11.73 13.85 5.80
N HIS A 272 -12.91 13.52 6.33
CA HIS A 272 -13.79 14.45 7.05
C HIS A 272 -14.11 13.95 8.47
N PRO A 273 -14.07 14.81 9.50
CA PRO A 273 -14.32 14.39 10.89
C PRO A 273 -15.76 13.85 11.11
N ASP A 274 -16.78 14.34 10.39
CA ASP A 274 -18.13 13.84 10.55
C ASP A 274 -18.30 12.42 9.97
N ASP A 275 -17.56 12.08 8.91
CA ASP A 275 -17.49 10.71 8.38
C ASP A 275 -16.84 9.77 9.40
N ALA A 276 -15.79 10.24 10.09
CA ALA A 276 -15.15 9.48 11.15
C ALA A 276 -16.10 9.18 12.31
N LYS A 277 -16.90 10.16 12.77
CA LYS A 277 -17.95 9.97 13.80
C LYS A 277 -19.02 9.00 13.33
N THR A 278 -19.43 9.10 12.07
CA THR A 278 -20.43 8.19 11.49
C THR A 278 -19.90 6.76 11.46
N ALA A 279 -18.66 6.57 11.04
CA ALA A 279 -17.99 5.27 11.03
C ALA A 279 -17.89 4.67 12.45
N GLU A 280 -17.48 5.47 13.44
CA GLU A 280 -17.46 5.06 14.85
C GLU A 280 -18.86 4.65 15.34
N GLY A 281 -19.89 5.42 14.99
CA GLY A 281 -21.29 5.11 15.33
C GLY A 281 -21.81 3.80 14.74
N ILE A 282 -21.27 3.34 13.63
CA ILE A 282 -21.55 2.04 13.01
C ILE A 282 -20.84 0.91 13.75
N GLY A 283 -19.78 1.21 14.51
CA GLY A 283 -19.00 0.23 15.25
C GLY A 283 -17.80 -0.32 14.47
N VAL A 284 -17.13 0.55 13.69
CA VAL A 284 -15.82 0.19 13.14
C VAL A 284 -14.78 0.18 14.26
N ASP A 285 -13.76 -0.68 14.11
CA ASP A 285 -12.66 -0.81 15.06
C ASP A 285 -11.48 0.08 14.68
N GLY A 286 -11.41 0.48 13.39
CA GLY A 286 -10.33 1.35 12.90
C GLY A 286 -10.73 2.25 11.73
N ILE A 287 -9.99 3.36 11.59
CA ILE A 287 -10.14 4.31 10.48
C ILE A 287 -8.77 4.55 9.85
N ILE A 288 -8.67 4.33 8.55
CA ILE A 288 -7.48 4.69 7.77
C ILE A 288 -7.75 6.04 7.10
N VAL A 289 -7.14 7.09 7.64
CA VAL A 289 -7.18 8.44 7.08
C VAL A 289 -6.34 8.47 5.82
N SER A 290 -7.00 8.65 4.67
CA SER A 290 -6.36 8.44 3.37
C SER A 290 -7.07 9.23 2.28
N ASN A 291 -6.30 9.76 1.33
CA ASN A 291 -6.78 10.25 0.04
C ASN A 291 -6.35 9.31 -1.11
N HIS A 292 -6.27 7.99 -0.81
CA HIS A 292 -5.84 6.96 -1.76
C HIS A 292 -4.44 7.22 -2.35
N GLY A 293 -3.58 7.87 -1.57
CA GLY A 293 -2.25 8.29 -2.04
C GLY A 293 -2.29 9.29 -3.19
N GLY A 294 -3.36 10.11 -3.31
CA GLY A 294 -3.57 11.08 -4.38
C GLY A 294 -4.02 10.46 -5.71
N ARG A 295 -4.59 9.25 -5.69
CA ARG A 295 -4.98 8.51 -6.92
C ARG A 295 -6.45 8.66 -7.30
N GLN A 296 -7.28 9.24 -6.44
CA GLN A 296 -8.72 9.39 -6.68
C GLN A 296 -9.11 10.82 -7.01
N PHE A 297 -8.70 11.78 -6.20
CA PHE A 297 -9.01 13.19 -6.42
C PHE A 297 -7.77 14.06 -6.18
N SER A 298 -7.46 14.92 -7.14
CA SER A 298 -6.25 15.75 -7.10
C SER A 298 -6.37 16.96 -6.16
N SER A 299 -7.58 17.49 -5.97
CA SER A 299 -7.82 18.74 -5.24
C SER A 299 -8.26 18.47 -3.80
N VAL A 300 -7.44 17.72 -3.06
CA VAL A 300 -7.63 17.43 -1.63
C VAL A 300 -6.40 17.83 -0.84
N PRO A 301 -6.54 18.18 0.45
CA PRO A 301 -5.42 18.46 1.32
C PRO A 301 -4.54 17.23 1.54
N GLY A 302 -3.30 17.45 1.96
CA GLY A 302 -2.42 16.37 2.45
C GLY A 302 -2.92 15.80 3.76
N ILE A 303 -2.66 14.53 3.99
CA ILE A 303 -3.18 13.77 5.14
C ILE A 303 -2.78 14.40 6.48
N ALA A 304 -1.52 14.82 6.65
CA ALA A 304 -1.07 15.44 7.91
C ALA A 304 -1.84 16.73 8.27
N THR A 305 -2.45 17.40 7.27
CA THR A 305 -3.28 18.59 7.52
C THR A 305 -4.63 18.26 8.16
N VAL A 306 -5.26 17.15 7.76
CA VAL A 306 -6.61 16.77 8.22
C VAL A 306 -6.59 15.76 9.36
N PHE A 307 -5.48 15.03 9.51
CA PHE A 307 -5.35 13.94 10.47
C PHE A 307 -5.69 14.33 11.91
N PRO A 308 -5.18 15.45 12.49
CA PRO A 308 -5.50 15.83 13.88
C PRO A 308 -7.00 16.06 14.10
N GLN A 309 -7.69 16.63 13.11
CA GLN A 309 -9.14 16.89 13.22
C GLN A 309 -9.95 15.58 13.24
N ILE A 310 -9.52 14.60 12.46
CA ILE A 310 -10.16 13.28 12.39
C ILE A 310 -9.87 12.50 13.68
N ARG A 311 -8.60 12.50 14.16
CA ARG A 311 -8.23 11.86 15.42
C ARG A 311 -9.05 12.41 16.60
N ASN A 312 -9.20 13.72 16.68
CA ASN A 312 -9.96 14.39 17.74
C ASN A 312 -11.49 14.19 17.62
N ALA A 313 -11.98 13.71 16.50
CA ALA A 313 -13.41 13.53 16.26
C ALA A 313 -13.95 12.20 16.79
N VAL A 314 -13.08 11.22 17.09
CA VAL A 314 -13.42 9.88 17.54
C VAL A 314 -12.77 9.55 18.88
N SER A 315 -13.35 8.59 19.59
CA SER A 315 -12.83 8.14 20.88
C SER A 315 -11.59 7.24 20.73
N ASP A 316 -10.91 6.97 21.84
CA ASP A 316 -9.76 6.06 21.88
C ASP A 316 -10.11 4.58 21.64
N ARG A 317 -11.39 4.25 21.54
CA ARG A 317 -11.87 2.93 21.15
C ARG A 317 -11.56 2.61 19.68
N VAL A 318 -11.46 3.63 18.82
CA VAL A 318 -11.19 3.48 17.39
C VAL A 318 -9.70 3.73 17.12
N GLU A 319 -9.02 2.74 16.58
CA GLU A 319 -7.64 2.88 16.17
C GLU A 319 -7.53 3.70 14.87
N ILE A 320 -6.61 4.66 14.82
CA ILE A 320 -6.49 5.57 13.68
C ILE A 320 -5.16 5.34 12.97
N PHE A 321 -5.24 5.12 11.66
CA PHE A 321 -4.10 4.82 10.80
C PHE A 321 -3.85 5.95 9.81
N TYR A 322 -2.58 6.24 9.58
CA TYR A 322 -2.15 7.30 8.67
C TYR A 322 -1.75 6.71 7.31
N ASP A 323 -2.42 7.07 6.20
CA ASP A 323 -2.09 6.57 4.85
C ASP A 323 -1.97 7.73 3.84
N GLY A 324 -0.74 8.08 3.50
CA GLY A 324 -0.44 9.08 2.47
C GLY A 324 0.91 9.76 2.65
N GLY A 325 1.77 9.64 1.67
CA GLY A 325 3.04 10.37 1.63
C GLY A 325 4.22 9.72 2.36
N ILE A 326 4.08 8.62 3.08
CA ILE A 326 5.20 7.93 3.77
C ILE A 326 6.27 7.50 2.75
N ARG A 327 7.53 7.88 3.01
CA ARG A 327 8.72 7.57 2.19
C ARG A 327 9.97 7.28 3.01
N ARG A 328 9.99 7.71 4.27
CA ARG A 328 11.12 7.60 5.20
C ARG A 328 10.65 7.15 6.57
N GLY A 329 11.56 6.63 7.40
CA GLY A 329 11.24 6.30 8.78
C GLY A 329 10.80 7.51 9.59
N GLU A 330 11.36 8.69 9.35
CA GLU A 330 10.91 9.93 10.00
C GLU A 330 9.43 10.25 9.71
N ASP A 331 8.90 9.87 8.53
CA ASP A 331 7.48 10.07 8.20
C ASP A 331 6.58 9.17 9.06
N ILE A 332 7.06 7.99 9.44
CA ILE A 332 6.36 7.06 10.35
C ILE A 332 6.28 7.67 11.74
N VAL A 333 7.40 8.20 12.25
CA VAL A 333 7.43 8.87 13.56
C VAL A 333 6.54 10.11 13.56
N LYS A 334 6.52 10.90 12.47
CA LYS A 334 5.61 12.06 12.32
C LYS A 334 4.14 11.64 12.35
N ALA A 335 3.78 10.55 11.68
CA ALA A 335 2.41 10.02 11.71
C ALA A 335 2.02 9.63 13.15
N HIS A 336 2.91 8.96 13.87
CA HIS A 336 2.70 8.61 15.28
C HIS A 336 2.57 9.86 16.17
N ALA A 337 3.42 10.87 16.01
CA ALA A 337 3.34 12.12 16.73
C ALA A 337 2.03 12.90 16.45
N LEU A 338 1.39 12.70 15.31
CA LEU A 338 0.06 13.21 15.01
C LEU A 338 -1.08 12.39 15.65
N GLY A 339 -0.78 11.29 16.33
CA GLY A 339 -1.72 10.43 17.03
C GLY A 339 -2.17 9.20 16.23
N ALA A 340 -1.41 8.78 15.22
CA ALA A 340 -1.70 7.54 14.50
C ALA A 340 -1.25 6.32 15.32
N THR A 341 -2.06 5.25 15.33
CA THR A 341 -1.69 3.93 15.85
C THR A 341 -0.54 3.34 15.02
N ALA A 342 -0.63 3.42 13.69
CA ALA A 342 0.45 3.04 12.78
C ALA A 342 0.37 3.82 11.46
N ALA A 343 1.51 3.83 10.74
CA ALA A 343 1.58 4.39 9.40
C ALA A 343 1.36 3.31 8.33
N CYS A 344 0.72 3.70 7.22
CA CYS A 344 0.48 2.85 6.07
C CYS A 344 1.24 3.36 4.84
N SER A 345 1.76 2.48 4.01
CA SER A 345 2.41 2.85 2.74
C SER A 345 2.12 1.85 1.63
N GLY A 346 1.69 2.37 0.47
CA GLY A 346 1.48 1.55 -0.73
C GLY A 346 2.68 1.59 -1.68
N ARG A 347 3.11 2.79 -2.09
CA ARG A 347 4.15 2.91 -3.13
C ARG A 347 5.52 2.39 -2.71
N CYS A 348 5.92 2.51 -1.45
CA CYS A 348 7.27 2.13 -1.01
C CYS A 348 7.54 0.64 -1.25
N TRP A 349 6.65 -0.23 -0.77
CA TRP A 349 6.80 -1.66 -0.98
C TRP A 349 6.64 -2.04 -2.47
N PHE A 350 5.77 -1.35 -3.20
CA PHE A 350 5.55 -1.60 -4.62
C PHE A 350 6.80 -1.26 -5.45
N TRP A 351 7.51 -0.18 -5.12
CA TRP A 351 8.80 0.12 -5.74
C TRP A 351 9.86 -0.92 -5.39
N GLY A 352 9.91 -1.38 -4.14
CA GLY A 352 10.77 -2.47 -3.71
C GLY A 352 10.53 -3.73 -4.53
N LEU A 353 9.26 -4.15 -4.64
CA LEU A 353 8.84 -5.30 -5.43
C LEU A 353 9.27 -5.18 -6.90
N ALA A 354 9.01 -4.02 -7.53
CA ALA A 354 9.39 -3.75 -8.91
C ALA A 354 10.93 -3.69 -9.09
N ALA A 355 11.65 -3.23 -8.08
CA ALA A 355 13.10 -3.12 -8.09
C ALA A 355 13.80 -4.48 -7.97
N ASN A 356 13.38 -5.36 -7.06
CA ASN A 356 14.13 -6.60 -6.76
C ASN A 356 13.26 -7.75 -6.22
N GLY A 357 11.96 -7.78 -6.54
CA GLY A 357 11.04 -8.83 -6.06
C GLY A 357 10.89 -8.83 -4.54
N GLU A 358 10.76 -10.01 -3.94
CA GLU A 358 10.62 -10.22 -2.49
C GLU A 358 11.73 -9.51 -1.70
N GLN A 359 13.01 -9.73 -2.09
CA GLN A 359 14.15 -9.07 -1.44
C GLN A 359 14.05 -7.55 -1.50
N GLY A 360 13.52 -6.97 -2.58
CA GLY A 360 13.36 -5.52 -2.67
C GLY A 360 12.29 -4.97 -1.72
N VAL A 361 11.27 -5.77 -1.40
CA VAL A 361 10.29 -5.42 -0.35
C VAL A 361 10.94 -5.50 1.02
N THR A 362 11.68 -6.59 1.31
CA THR A 362 12.45 -6.75 2.55
C THR A 362 13.41 -5.58 2.74
N ASP A 363 14.23 -5.24 1.72
CA ASP A 363 15.18 -4.11 1.77
C ASP A 363 14.47 -2.79 2.14
N VAL A 364 13.31 -2.50 1.54
CA VAL A 364 12.53 -1.28 1.81
C VAL A 364 11.99 -1.26 3.23
N LEU A 365 11.49 -2.38 3.74
CA LEU A 365 10.97 -2.46 5.10
C LEU A 365 12.07 -2.33 6.15
N GLU A 366 13.24 -2.96 5.92
CA GLU A 366 14.41 -2.81 6.79
C GLU A 366 14.90 -1.37 6.84
N ILE A 367 14.99 -0.70 5.68
CA ILE A 367 15.38 0.71 5.60
C ILE A 367 14.42 1.58 6.40
N LEU A 368 13.10 1.42 6.20
CA LEU A 368 12.11 2.22 6.90
C LEU A 368 12.14 1.96 8.41
N ASN A 369 12.32 0.71 8.83
CA ASN A 369 12.43 0.36 10.24
C ASN A 369 13.70 0.95 10.88
N GLN A 370 14.84 0.85 10.20
CA GLN A 370 16.08 1.44 10.70
C GLN A 370 16.02 2.96 10.78
N GLU A 371 15.51 3.63 9.73
CA GLU A 371 15.31 5.09 9.74
C GLU A 371 14.32 5.52 10.85
N THR A 372 13.32 4.68 11.20
CA THR A 372 12.41 4.95 12.32
C THR A 372 13.16 4.93 13.65
N LYS A 373 13.98 3.90 13.90
CA LYS A 373 14.83 3.79 15.09
C LYS A 373 15.80 4.96 15.20
N ASP A 374 16.47 5.29 14.10
CA ASP A 374 17.41 6.40 14.04
C ASP A 374 16.70 7.74 14.36
N THR A 375 15.48 7.93 13.85
CA THR A 375 14.67 9.13 14.12
C THR A 375 14.30 9.23 15.59
N LEU A 376 13.80 8.14 16.21
CA LEU A 376 13.48 8.09 17.64
C LEU A 376 14.71 8.45 18.48
N SER A 377 15.86 7.82 18.19
CA SER A 377 17.12 8.14 18.87
C SER A 377 17.54 9.60 18.72
N LEU A 378 17.38 10.17 17.51
CA LEU A 378 17.75 11.56 17.22
C LEU A 378 16.85 12.60 17.93
N ILE A 379 15.59 12.25 18.21
CA ILE A 379 14.66 13.14 18.93
C ILE A 379 14.64 12.92 20.43
N GLY A 380 15.32 11.85 20.95
CA GLY A 380 15.39 11.53 22.36
C GLY A 380 14.14 10.82 22.89
N GLU A 381 13.65 9.86 22.15
CA GLU A 381 12.49 9.01 22.47
C GLU A 381 12.85 7.52 22.43
#